data_333d54d6907a40fbd70aba873e2b57f4
#
_entry.id   333d54d6907a40fbd70aba873e2b57f4
#
_cell.length_a   1.000
_cell.length_b   1.000
_cell.length_c   1.000
_cell.angle_alpha   90.00
_cell.angle_beta   90.00
_cell.angle_gamma   90.00
#
_symmetry.space_group_name_H-M   'P 1'
#
loop_
_entity.id
_entity.type
_entity.pdbx_description
1 polymer ?
#
loop_
_entity_poly.entity_id
_entity_poly.type
_entity_poly.pdbx_seq_one_letter_code
_entity_poly.pdbx_strand_id
1 'polypeptide(L)' 'MKLWIGNVAPGTTDAELREFLGRYGVDAIESIQQVEGDGTRPAVVVEVPATADVLNKVTQRLNGLHWKGRALTVQALTR' A
#
# COMPACT_ATOMS: atom_id res chain seq x y z
N MET A 1 6.51 9.95 4.86
CA MET A 1 6.28 8.74 5.69
C MET A 1 5.98 7.55 4.77
N LYS A 2 6.11 6.36 5.28
CA LYS A 2 5.99 5.15 4.48
C LYS A 2 4.78 4.33 4.90
N LEU A 3 4.16 3.70 3.91
CA LEU A 3 3.05 2.78 4.09
C LEU A 3 3.46 1.41 3.58
N TRP A 4 3.32 0.37 4.38
CA TRP A 4 3.62 -1.00 3.99
C TRP A 4 2.32 -1.71 3.62
N ILE A 5 2.29 -2.30 2.44
CA ILE A 5 1.12 -3.03 1.94
C ILE A 5 1.56 -4.44 1.60
N GLY A 6 1.02 -5.40 2.34
CA GLY A 6 1.32 -6.81 2.15
C GLY A 6 0.18 -7.58 1.52
N ASN A 7 0.47 -8.80 1.11
CA ASN A 7 -0.47 -9.71 0.45
C ASN A 7 -1.02 -9.14 -0.86
N VAL A 8 -0.17 -8.44 -1.58
CA VAL A 8 -0.51 -7.91 -2.90
C VAL A 8 -0.49 -9.06 -3.92
N ALA A 9 -1.37 -9.02 -4.90
CA ALA A 9 -1.40 -10.05 -5.94
C ALA A 9 -0.09 -10.02 -6.74
N PRO A 10 0.53 -11.18 -7.04
CA PRO A 10 1.72 -11.21 -7.87
C PRO A 10 1.47 -10.57 -9.24
N GLY A 11 2.46 -9.87 -9.76
CA GLY A 11 2.35 -9.19 -11.05
C GLY A 11 1.65 -7.85 -11.00
N THR A 12 1.29 -7.35 -9.82
CA THR A 12 0.69 -6.02 -9.69
C THR A 12 1.73 -4.96 -10.07
N THR A 13 1.33 -4.02 -10.92
CA THR A 13 2.21 -2.96 -11.40
C THR A 13 2.10 -1.71 -10.51
N ASP A 14 3.11 -0.84 -10.62
CA ASP A 14 3.07 0.45 -9.93
C ASP A 14 1.87 1.28 -10.37
N ALA A 15 1.54 1.25 -11.66
CA ALA A 15 0.39 1.99 -12.19
C ALA A 15 -0.92 1.53 -11.56
N GLU A 16 -1.08 0.23 -11.40
CA GLU A 16 -2.27 -0.33 -10.74
C GLU A 16 -2.35 0.10 -9.28
N LEU A 17 -1.21 0.08 -8.58
CA LEU A 17 -1.15 0.50 -7.18
C LEU A 17 -1.48 1.98 -7.02
N ARG A 18 -0.95 2.83 -7.91
CA ARG A 18 -1.23 4.27 -7.88
C ARG A 18 -2.70 4.54 -8.10
N GLU A 19 -3.32 3.85 -9.04
CA GLU A 19 -4.74 4.00 -9.30
C GLU A 19 -5.58 3.56 -8.10
N PHE A 20 -5.25 2.39 -7.55
CA PHE A 20 -5.95 1.85 -6.39
C PHE A 20 -5.85 2.79 -5.19
N LEU A 21 -4.65 3.23 -4.86
CA LEU A 21 -4.43 4.10 -3.70
C LEU A 21 -5.07 5.48 -3.92
N GLY A 22 -5.08 5.96 -5.15
CA GLY A 22 -5.72 7.23 -5.48
C GLY A 22 -7.21 7.24 -5.19
N ARG A 23 -7.88 6.11 -5.35
CA ARG A 23 -9.31 5.97 -5.02
C ARG A 23 -9.59 6.15 -3.54
N TYR A 24 -8.59 5.93 -2.70
CA TYR A 24 -8.72 6.03 -1.25
C TYR A 24 -8.01 7.26 -0.68
N GLY A 25 -7.73 8.23 -1.54
CA GLY A 25 -7.18 9.51 -1.11
C GLY A 25 -5.66 9.57 -1.04
N VAL A 26 -4.96 8.55 -1.53
CA VAL A 26 -3.50 8.52 -1.54
C VAL A 26 -3.03 8.80 -2.97
N ASP A 27 -2.99 10.07 -3.33
CA ASP A 27 -2.69 10.49 -4.70
C ASP A 27 -1.31 11.11 -4.88
N ALA A 28 -0.66 11.52 -3.79
CA ALA A 28 0.65 12.16 -3.85
C ALA A 28 1.74 11.14 -3.47
N ILE A 29 1.94 10.13 -4.32
CA ILE A 29 2.91 9.07 -4.05
C ILE A 29 4.28 9.47 -4.59
N GLU A 30 5.29 9.52 -3.71
CA GLU A 30 6.66 9.87 -4.09
C GLU A 30 7.39 8.68 -4.69
N SER A 31 7.22 7.49 -4.11
CA SER A 31 7.87 6.29 -4.62
C SER A 31 7.10 5.04 -4.20
N ILE A 32 7.25 3.99 -5.00
CA ILE A 32 6.74 2.66 -4.70
C ILE A 32 7.91 1.70 -4.82
N GLN A 33 8.17 0.95 -3.76
CA GLN A 33 9.27 0.00 -3.74
C GLN A 33 8.74 -1.40 -3.49
N GLN A 34 9.05 -2.31 -4.40
CA GLN A 34 8.65 -3.71 -4.25
C GLN A 34 9.52 -4.38 -3.21
N VAL A 35 8.89 -5.14 -2.33
CA VAL A 35 9.60 -5.93 -1.32
C VAL A 35 9.49 -7.40 -1.73
N GLU A 36 10.61 -8.01 -2.04
CA GLU A 36 10.62 -9.40 -2.44
C GLU A 36 10.39 -10.30 -1.23
N GLY A 37 9.49 -11.25 -1.39
CA GLY A 37 9.23 -12.30 -0.43
C GLY A 37 9.41 -13.65 -1.08
N ASP A 38 8.55 -14.61 -0.75
CA ASP A 38 8.58 -15.95 -1.34
C ASP A 38 7.89 -16.01 -2.70
N GLY A 39 7.43 -14.89 -3.23
CA GLY A 39 6.73 -14.80 -4.52
C GLY A 39 5.23 -15.04 -4.45
N THR A 40 4.71 -15.54 -3.33
CA THR A 40 3.27 -15.78 -3.19
C THR A 40 2.54 -14.64 -2.50
N ARG A 41 3.25 -13.84 -1.72
CA ARG A 41 2.69 -12.71 -0.97
C ARG A 41 3.58 -11.48 -1.11
N PRO A 42 3.64 -10.89 -2.31
CA PRO A 42 4.45 -9.69 -2.48
C PRO A 42 3.99 -8.56 -1.57
N ALA A 43 4.92 -7.72 -1.19
CA ALA A 43 4.63 -6.52 -0.43
C ALA A 43 5.23 -5.31 -1.15
N VAL A 44 4.70 -4.13 -0.85
CA VAL A 44 5.23 -2.88 -1.38
C VAL A 44 5.35 -1.87 -0.26
N VAL A 45 6.34 -1.00 -0.37
CA VAL A 45 6.48 0.16 0.52
C VAL A 45 6.22 1.40 -0.32
N VAL A 46 5.25 2.18 0.12
CA VAL A 46 4.85 3.40 -0.58
C VAL A 46 5.28 4.60 0.25
N GLU A 47 6.07 5.49 -0.36
CA GLU A 47 6.49 6.75 0.27
C GLU A 47 5.50 7.84 -0.08
N VAL A 48 4.91 8.47 0.95
CA VAL A 48 3.94 9.54 0.76
C VAL A 48 4.26 10.72 1.67
N PRO A 49 4.06 11.97 1.21
CA PRO A 49 4.29 13.16 2.02
C PRO A 49 3.06 13.46 2.90
N ALA A 50 2.73 12.54 3.78
CA ALA A 50 1.55 12.66 4.63
C ALA A 50 1.93 12.57 6.10
N THR A 51 1.08 13.12 6.95
CA THR A 51 1.26 13.04 8.40
C THR A 51 0.89 11.66 8.92
N ALA A 52 1.33 11.34 10.14
CA ALA A 52 1.00 10.09 10.78
C ALA A 52 -0.52 9.91 10.93
N ASP A 53 -1.23 10.99 11.24
CA ASP A 53 -2.70 10.93 11.38
C ASP A 53 -3.38 10.52 10.08
N VAL A 54 -2.94 11.10 8.97
CA VAL A 54 -3.50 10.77 7.65
C VAL A 54 -3.19 9.32 7.29
N LEU A 55 -1.95 8.87 7.52
CA LEU A 55 -1.57 7.49 7.24
C LEU A 55 -2.33 6.49 8.10
N ASN A 56 -2.58 6.82 9.36
CA ASN A 56 -3.37 5.95 10.23
C ASN A 56 -4.80 5.79 9.72
N LYS A 57 -5.41 6.86 9.24
CA LYS A 57 -6.75 6.80 8.66
C LYS A 57 -6.77 5.97 7.40
N VAL A 58 -5.78 6.14 6.53
CA VAL A 58 -5.65 5.34 5.30
C VAL A 58 -5.46 3.87 5.66
N THR A 59 -4.60 3.58 6.62
CA THR A 59 -4.35 2.22 7.08
C THR A 59 -5.65 1.55 7.55
N GLN A 60 -6.44 2.24 8.34
CA GLN A 60 -7.70 1.70 8.84
C GLN A 60 -8.69 1.39 7.72
N ARG A 61 -8.68 2.19 6.66
CA ARG A 61 -9.55 1.96 5.50
C ARG A 61 -9.08 0.81 4.63
N LEU A 62 -7.77 0.66 4.46
CA LEU A 62 -7.20 -0.29 3.52
C LEU A 62 -6.89 -1.64 4.14
N ASN A 63 -6.61 -1.70 5.44
CA ASN A 63 -6.27 -2.95 6.08
C ASN A 63 -7.46 -3.91 6.05
N GLY A 64 -7.26 -5.09 5.48
CA GLY A 64 -8.32 -6.08 5.31
C GLY A 64 -9.18 -5.87 4.07
N LEU A 65 -8.95 -4.82 3.30
CA LEU A 65 -9.71 -4.56 2.09
C LEU A 65 -9.35 -5.60 1.02
N HIS A 66 -10.37 -6.15 0.36
CA HIS A 66 -10.14 -7.08 -0.73
C HIS A 66 -9.79 -6.35 -2.01
N TRP A 67 -8.67 -6.73 -2.62
CA TRP A 67 -8.23 -6.20 -3.89
C TRP A 67 -7.58 -7.33 -4.69
N LYS A 68 -8.03 -7.52 -5.91
CA LYS A 68 -7.57 -8.61 -6.79
C LYS A 68 -7.72 -9.98 -6.13
N GLY A 69 -8.81 -10.16 -5.37
CA GLY A 69 -9.12 -11.44 -4.74
C GLY A 69 -8.37 -11.73 -3.45
N ARG A 70 -7.69 -10.73 -2.89
CA ARG A 70 -6.90 -10.91 -1.67
C ARG A 70 -7.21 -9.81 -0.66
N ALA A 71 -7.20 -10.16 0.62
CA ALA A 71 -7.32 -9.18 1.69
C ALA A 71 -5.94 -8.59 1.96
N LEU A 72 -5.82 -7.28 1.78
CA LEU A 72 -4.55 -6.58 1.99
C LEU A 72 -4.23 -6.43 3.47
N THR A 73 -2.94 -6.49 3.79
CA THR A 73 -2.43 -6.11 5.11
C THR A 73 -1.71 -4.78 4.96
N VAL A 74 -2.18 -3.76 5.68
CA VAL A 74 -1.65 -2.40 5.52
C VAL A 74 -1.19 -1.88 6.87
N GLN A 75 0.02 -1.35 6.90
CA GLN A 75 0.61 -0.78 8.12
C GLN A 75 1.31 0.54 7.79
N ALA A 76 1.15 1.52 8.66
CA ALA A 76 1.89 2.76 8.55
C ALA A 76 3.25 2.57 9.20
N LEU A 77 4.31 2.91 8.47
CA LEU A 77 5.67 2.90 8.99
C LEU A 77 6.00 4.32 9.42
N THR A 78 6.06 4.53 10.72
CA THR A 78 6.18 5.89 11.29
C THR A 78 7.63 6.31 11.56
N ARG A 79 8.58 5.59 11.04
CA ARG A 79 9.99 5.93 11.20
C ARG A 79 10.65 6.22 9.87
#